data_6868152b75c9f68936ab50315ab1a92f
#
_entry.id   6868152b75c9f68936ab50315ab1a92f
#
_cell.length_a   1.000
_cell.length_b   1.000
_cell.length_c   1.000
_cell.angle_alpha   90.00
_cell.angle_beta   90.00
_cell.angle_gamma   90.00
#
_symmetry.space_group_name_H-M   'P 1'
#
loop_
_entity.id
_entity.type
_entity.pdbx_description
1 polymer ?
#
loop_
_entity_poly.entity_id
_entity_poly.type
_entity_poly.pdbx_seq_one_letter_code
_entity_poly.pdbx_strand_id
1 'polypeptide(L)'
;MKTTTAHQSATTPLAHALALELRGVHKSFHTNEGRFEAVAGIDLRVGTGEIVAFLGPNGAGKTTTIDMMLGLTAPTSGTISVFGRAPREAVEAGEISAVLQTGGLLRDLTVRETVTAIAALHGAKERIDTVMKRTDITSLARRKVSKCSGGEQQRLKFALALLPDPRLLILDEPTAGMDVSARRAFWDTMRQDALAGRTVLFATHYLEEAQDFAQRTVLIGAGRVLADGPTAHLREMTGGRVVSATLPSDRPTAPAVAALETLEQVSSVRLNGNRVSVTGPHSDGAARMLLGELAATDLEITTPTLEAAFMALTGEES
;
A
#
# COMPACT_ATOMS: atom_id res chain seq x y z
N MET A 1 32.71 -20.42 -46.26
CA MET A 1 32.28 -20.37 -44.87
C MET A 1 31.63 -19.02 -44.61
N LYS A 2 30.32 -18.97 -44.54
CA LYS A 2 29.56 -17.76 -44.25
C LYS A 2 29.10 -17.82 -42.79
N THR A 3 29.62 -16.96 -41.96
CA THR A 3 29.28 -16.84 -40.53
C THR A 3 27.96 -16.04 -40.44
N THR A 4 26.91 -16.69 -40.03
CA THR A 4 25.60 -16.02 -39.78
C THR A 4 25.63 -15.50 -38.35
N THR A 5 25.65 -14.20 -38.23
CA THR A 5 25.54 -13.49 -36.95
C THR A 5 24.05 -13.45 -36.56
N ALA A 6 23.69 -14.18 -35.51
CA ALA A 6 22.35 -14.14 -34.94
C ALA A 6 22.15 -12.80 -34.19
N HIS A 7 21.26 -11.94 -34.69
CA HIS A 7 20.75 -10.78 -34.00
C HIS A 7 19.83 -11.27 -32.86
N GLN A 8 20.28 -11.16 -31.63
CA GLN A 8 19.40 -11.22 -30.46
C GLN A 8 18.58 -9.95 -30.41
N SER A 9 17.31 -10.06 -30.80
CA SER A 9 16.33 -9.02 -30.59
C SER A 9 16.07 -8.87 -29.08
N ALA A 10 16.61 -7.82 -28.50
CA ALA A 10 16.25 -7.37 -27.15
C ALA A 10 14.76 -7.03 -27.16
N THR A 11 13.97 -7.83 -26.49
CA THR A 11 12.55 -7.57 -26.27
C THR A 11 12.45 -6.34 -25.36
N THR A 12 12.18 -5.18 -25.95
CA THR A 12 11.82 -3.96 -25.22
C THR A 12 10.58 -4.28 -24.37
N PRO A 13 10.57 -4.02 -23.05
CA PRO A 13 9.37 -4.20 -22.24
C PRO A 13 8.26 -3.35 -22.84
N LEU A 14 7.11 -3.94 -23.08
CA LEU A 14 5.89 -3.22 -23.46
C LEU A 14 5.70 -2.07 -22.47
N ALA A 15 5.82 -0.84 -22.95
CA ALA A 15 5.54 0.35 -22.15
C ALA A 15 4.06 0.26 -21.77
N HIS A 16 3.78 -0.18 -20.54
CA HIS A 16 2.43 -0.16 -19.98
C HIS A 16 1.91 1.26 -20.07
N ALA A 17 0.72 1.43 -20.66
CA ALA A 17 0.08 2.73 -20.68
C ALA A 17 -0.04 3.26 -19.25
N LEU A 18 0.33 4.52 -19.02
CA LEU A 18 0.28 5.10 -17.68
C LEU A 18 -1.17 5.38 -17.29
N ALA A 19 -1.56 4.92 -16.12
CA ALA A 19 -2.83 5.27 -15.49
C ALA A 19 -2.73 6.59 -14.73
N LEU A 20 -1.58 6.83 -14.06
CA LEU A 20 -1.33 8.02 -13.27
C LEU A 20 0.13 8.44 -13.41
N GLU A 21 0.38 9.74 -13.59
CA GLU A 21 1.72 10.32 -13.60
C GLU A 21 1.75 11.62 -12.81
N LEU A 22 2.68 11.71 -11.87
CA LEU A 22 3.05 12.90 -11.12
C LEU A 22 4.47 13.27 -11.50
N ARG A 23 4.74 14.55 -11.80
CA ARG A 23 6.07 15.06 -12.12
C ARG A 23 6.40 16.29 -11.30
N GLY A 24 7.37 16.16 -10.40
CA GLY A 24 7.87 17.22 -9.54
C GLY A 24 6.75 17.92 -8.76
N VAL A 25 5.80 17.16 -8.21
CA VAL A 25 4.61 17.71 -7.59
C VAL A 25 4.93 18.27 -6.21
N HIS A 26 4.62 19.55 -6.01
CA HIS A 26 4.72 20.25 -4.73
C HIS A 26 3.37 20.78 -4.28
N LYS A 27 3.14 20.80 -2.97
CA LYS A 27 1.99 21.45 -2.36
C LYS A 27 2.38 22.14 -1.06
N SER A 28 2.18 23.45 -1.03
CA SER A 28 2.35 24.26 0.18
C SER A 28 1.03 24.93 0.58
N PHE A 29 0.83 25.06 1.86
CA PHE A 29 -0.26 25.80 2.46
C PHE A 29 0.29 26.99 3.25
N HIS A 30 -0.47 28.09 3.30
CA HIS A 30 -0.19 29.20 4.19
C HIS A 30 -1.00 29.01 5.47
N THR A 31 -0.33 28.99 6.60
CA THR A 31 -0.93 28.91 7.92
C THR A 31 -0.60 30.20 8.71
N ASN A 32 -1.23 30.38 9.84
CA ASN A 32 -0.90 31.52 10.74
C ASN A 32 0.53 31.47 11.26
N GLU A 33 1.16 30.29 11.24
CA GLU A 33 2.54 30.04 11.71
C GLU A 33 3.57 30.12 10.58
N GLY A 34 3.12 30.34 9.32
CA GLY A 34 4.00 30.43 8.15
C GLY A 34 3.62 29.46 7.03
N ARG A 35 4.57 29.22 6.13
CA ARG A 35 4.38 28.30 5.01
C ARG A 35 4.69 26.87 5.44
N PHE A 36 3.73 25.99 5.27
CA PHE A 36 3.86 24.55 5.48
C PHE A 36 3.88 23.80 4.13
N GLU A 37 4.92 23.03 3.86
CA GLU A 37 5.05 22.22 2.66
C GLU A 37 4.57 20.79 2.94
N ALA A 38 3.38 20.46 2.49
CA ALA A 38 2.77 19.14 2.69
C ALA A 38 3.27 18.09 1.69
N VAL A 39 3.68 18.54 0.49
CA VAL A 39 4.24 17.69 -0.57
C VAL A 39 5.43 18.43 -1.16
N ALA A 40 6.59 17.77 -1.20
CA ALA A 40 7.90 18.39 -1.44
C ALA A 40 8.66 17.73 -2.61
N GLY A 41 7.99 17.62 -3.77
CA GLY A 41 8.59 17.11 -5.01
C GLY A 41 8.36 15.61 -5.20
N ILE A 42 7.09 15.20 -5.39
CA ILE A 42 6.74 13.83 -5.69
C ILE A 42 6.80 13.59 -7.20
N ASP A 43 7.59 12.57 -7.59
CA ASP A 43 7.55 11.91 -8.88
C ASP A 43 6.98 10.52 -8.70
N LEU A 44 5.92 10.17 -9.45
CA LEU A 44 5.26 8.88 -9.37
C LEU A 44 4.67 8.50 -10.73
N ARG A 45 4.86 7.26 -11.15
CA ARG A 45 4.22 6.69 -12.34
C ARG A 45 3.54 5.40 -11.98
N VAL A 46 2.25 5.26 -12.29
CA VAL A 46 1.48 4.05 -12.09
C VAL A 46 1.02 3.53 -13.44
N GLY A 47 1.34 2.29 -13.75
CA GLY A 47 0.90 1.59 -14.95
C GLY A 47 -0.56 1.13 -14.84
N THR A 48 -1.19 0.87 -15.98
CA THR A 48 -2.54 0.29 -16.00
C THR A 48 -2.53 -1.13 -15.42
N GLY A 49 -3.53 -1.45 -14.60
CA GLY A 49 -3.68 -2.77 -13.98
C GLY A 49 -2.78 -3.03 -12.76
N GLU A 50 -1.98 -2.05 -12.33
CA GLU A 50 -1.18 -2.18 -11.10
C GLU A 50 -2.03 -2.03 -9.84
N ILE A 51 -1.66 -2.77 -8.79
CA ILE A 51 -2.09 -2.52 -7.41
C ILE A 51 -0.91 -1.92 -6.65
N VAL A 52 -1.03 -0.62 -6.33
CA VAL A 52 0.04 0.16 -5.67
C VAL A 52 -0.40 0.59 -4.29
N ALA A 53 0.40 0.25 -3.27
CA ALA A 53 0.26 0.81 -1.94
C ALA A 53 1.01 2.14 -1.83
N PHE A 54 0.35 3.15 -1.29
CA PHE A 54 0.89 4.47 -0.97
C PHE A 54 1.01 4.58 0.55
N LEU A 55 2.15 4.23 1.08
CA LEU A 55 2.38 3.94 2.48
C LEU A 55 3.18 5.04 3.16
N GLY A 56 2.83 5.42 4.38
CA GLY A 56 3.56 6.41 5.17
C GLY A 56 2.83 6.78 6.45
N PRO A 57 3.49 7.44 7.40
CA PRO A 57 2.89 7.86 8.66
C PRO A 57 1.83 8.95 8.45
N ASN A 58 1.11 9.26 9.51
CA ASN A 58 0.21 10.40 9.51
C ASN A 58 1.02 11.70 9.30
N GLY A 59 0.50 12.59 8.46
CA GLY A 59 1.21 13.83 8.11
C GLY A 59 2.27 13.69 7.00
N ALA A 60 2.52 12.49 6.46
CA ALA A 60 3.47 12.27 5.35
C ALA A 60 3.07 12.92 4.01
N GLY A 61 1.85 13.47 3.90
CA GLY A 61 1.36 14.10 2.67
C GLY A 61 0.47 13.19 1.80
N LYS A 62 0.11 11.98 2.27
CA LYS A 62 -0.70 11.02 1.49
C LYS A 62 -2.04 11.60 1.04
N THR A 63 -2.88 12.04 1.98
CA THR A 63 -4.21 12.60 1.67
C THR A 63 -4.10 13.83 0.78
N THR A 64 -3.14 14.73 1.04
CA THR A 64 -2.90 15.90 0.18
C THR A 64 -2.55 15.50 -1.25
N THR A 65 -1.73 14.46 -1.40
CA THR A 65 -1.36 13.94 -2.73
C THR A 65 -2.56 13.30 -3.42
N ILE A 66 -3.38 12.54 -2.69
CA ILE A 66 -4.64 11.96 -3.19
C ILE A 66 -5.61 13.08 -3.63
N ASP A 67 -5.78 14.12 -2.84
CA ASP A 67 -6.64 15.25 -3.19
C ASP A 67 -6.21 15.93 -4.50
N MET A 68 -4.90 16.03 -4.74
CA MET A 68 -4.37 16.53 -6.00
C MET A 68 -4.60 15.57 -7.16
N MET A 69 -4.45 14.26 -6.95
CA MET A 69 -4.73 13.22 -7.96
C MET A 69 -6.21 13.22 -8.39
N LEU A 70 -7.11 13.61 -7.48
CA LEU A 70 -8.55 13.71 -7.72
C LEU A 70 -8.99 15.11 -8.23
N GLY A 71 -8.05 16.05 -8.35
CA GLY A 71 -8.37 17.42 -8.76
C GLY A 71 -9.18 18.22 -7.74
N LEU A 72 -9.24 17.76 -6.47
CA LEU A 72 -9.88 18.48 -5.36
C LEU A 72 -9.06 19.70 -4.92
N THR A 73 -7.75 19.64 -5.11
CA THR A 73 -6.83 20.77 -4.94
C THR A 73 -5.77 20.77 -6.03
N ALA A 74 -5.33 21.97 -6.45
CA ALA A 74 -4.26 22.09 -7.42
C ALA A 74 -2.88 21.99 -6.73
N PRO A 75 -1.85 21.42 -7.37
CA PRO A 75 -0.48 21.49 -6.89
C PRO A 75 0.01 22.95 -6.90
N THR A 76 0.97 23.29 -6.03
CA THR A 76 1.65 24.60 -6.04
C THR A 76 2.61 24.68 -7.22
N SER A 77 3.25 23.55 -7.59
CA SER A 77 4.06 23.37 -8.79
C SER A 77 4.12 21.90 -9.18
N GLY A 78 4.60 21.61 -10.38
CA GLY A 78 4.60 20.28 -10.97
C GLY A 78 3.32 19.98 -11.74
N THR A 79 3.20 18.75 -12.24
CA THR A 79 2.06 18.33 -13.07
C THR A 79 1.54 16.96 -12.64
N ILE A 80 0.24 16.77 -12.79
CA ILE A 80 -0.44 15.49 -12.55
C ILE A 80 -1.28 15.17 -13.77
N SER A 81 -1.20 13.95 -14.26
CA SER A 81 -2.09 13.45 -15.31
C SER A 81 -2.64 12.07 -14.96
N VAL A 82 -3.91 11.85 -15.31
CA VAL A 82 -4.64 10.58 -15.16
C VAL A 82 -5.08 10.14 -16.55
N PHE A 83 -4.55 9.02 -17.03
CA PHE A 83 -4.72 8.56 -18.42
C PHE A 83 -4.43 9.65 -19.48
N GLY A 84 -3.42 10.51 -19.19
CA GLY A 84 -3.01 11.63 -20.06
C GLY A 84 -3.90 12.88 -19.97
N ARG A 85 -4.92 12.91 -19.11
CA ARG A 85 -5.82 14.05 -18.87
C ARG A 85 -5.50 14.76 -17.57
N ALA A 86 -5.96 16.01 -17.42
CA ALA A 86 -5.96 16.66 -16.12
C ALA A 86 -6.83 15.88 -15.12
N PRO A 87 -6.48 15.84 -13.82
CA PRO A 87 -7.23 15.08 -12.82
C PRO A 87 -8.73 15.34 -12.82
N ARG A 88 -9.13 16.60 -12.87
CA ARG A 88 -10.54 17.00 -12.87
C ARG A 88 -11.30 16.49 -14.11
N GLU A 89 -10.67 16.54 -15.27
CA GLU A 89 -11.24 16.03 -16.52
C GLU A 89 -11.42 14.50 -16.46
N ALA A 90 -10.48 13.79 -15.85
CA ALA A 90 -10.57 12.33 -15.67
C ALA A 90 -11.71 11.95 -14.70
N VAL A 91 -11.93 12.74 -13.63
CA VAL A 91 -13.05 12.56 -12.72
C VAL A 91 -14.39 12.81 -13.43
N GLU A 92 -14.50 13.91 -14.18
CA GLU A 92 -15.71 14.26 -14.93
C GLU A 92 -16.02 13.20 -16.04
N ALA A 93 -14.99 12.58 -16.61
CA ALA A 93 -15.12 11.48 -17.55
C ALA A 93 -15.44 10.12 -16.89
N GLY A 94 -15.48 10.04 -15.55
CA GLY A 94 -15.69 8.77 -14.82
C GLY A 94 -14.53 7.78 -14.89
N GLU A 95 -13.35 8.20 -15.37
CA GLU A 95 -12.17 7.32 -15.50
C GLU A 95 -11.49 7.04 -14.17
N ILE A 96 -11.66 7.92 -13.19
CA ILE A 96 -11.15 7.80 -11.82
C ILE A 96 -12.28 7.95 -10.81
N SER A 97 -12.25 7.14 -9.76
CA SER A 97 -13.14 7.25 -8.61
C SER A 97 -12.37 7.01 -7.33
N ALA A 98 -12.94 7.43 -6.19
CA ALA A 98 -12.25 7.31 -4.92
C ALA A 98 -13.17 6.90 -3.76
N VAL A 99 -12.57 6.23 -2.77
CA VAL A 99 -13.10 6.09 -1.41
C VAL A 99 -12.18 6.88 -0.49
N LEU A 100 -12.67 7.99 0.04
CA LEU A 100 -11.90 8.85 0.93
C LEU A 100 -12.18 8.51 2.40
N GLN A 101 -11.19 8.77 3.25
CA GLN A 101 -11.31 8.60 4.70
C GLN A 101 -12.44 9.48 5.25
N THR A 102 -12.42 10.76 4.86
CA THR A 102 -13.49 11.73 5.16
C THR A 102 -14.47 11.76 4.00
N GLY A 103 -15.75 11.59 4.29
CA GLY A 103 -16.80 11.64 3.27
C GLY A 103 -18.08 11.10 3.86
N GLY A 104 -19.07 11.99 4.01
CA GLY A 104 -20.33 11.67 4.63
C GLY A 104 -21.28 10.96 3.69
N LEU A 105 -21.79 9.82 4.12
CA LEU A 105 -22.96 9.22 3.53
C LEU A 105 -24.21 9.94 4.04
N LEU A 106 -25.25 10.04 3.22
CA LEU A 106 -26.54 10.58 3.61
C LEU A 106 -27.24 9.62 4.59
N ARG A 107 -27.18 9.96 5.87
CA ARG A 107 -27.53 9.05 6.97
C ARG A 107 -29.01 8.66 7.03
N ASP A 108 -29.89 9.51 6.50
CA ASP A 108 -31.33 9.32 6.52
C ASP A 108 -31.86 8.44 5.39
N LEU A 109 -31.07 8.28 4.33
CA LEU A 109 -31.40 7.41 3.22
C LEU A 109 -31.11 5.94 3.56
N THR A 110 -31.84 5.03 2.91
CA THR A 110 -31.48 3.62 2.89
C THR A 110 -30.27 3.37 2.00
N VAL A 111 -29.61 2.22 2.19
CA VAL A 111 -28.49 1.80 1.34
C VAL A 111 -28.90 1.81 -0.15
N ARG A 112 -30.08 1.25 -0.51
CA ARG A 112 -30.53 1.20 -1.91
C ARG A 112 -30.85 2.60 -2.45
N GLU A 113 -31.47 3.47 -1.69
CA GLU A 113 -31.73 4.85 -2.11
C GLU A 113 -30.43 5.60 -2.38
N THR A 114 -29.43 5.44 -1.51
CA THR A 114 -28.11 6.05 -1.68
C THR A 114 -27.45 5.57 -2.97
N VAL A 115 -27.40 4.24 -3.20
CA VAL A 115 -26.83 3.66 -4.43
C VAL A 115 -27.59 4.14 -5.66
N THR A 116 -28.94 4.18 -5.60
CA THR A 116 -29.78 4.61 -6.71
C THR A 116 -29.57 6.08 -7.07
N ALA A 117 -29.46 6.94 -6.04
CA ALA A 117 -29.21 8.37 -6.25
C ALA A 117 -27.87 8.62 -6.96
N ILE A 118 -26.80 7.97 -6.51
CA ILE A 118 -25.48 8.11 -7.13
C ILE A 118 -25.44 7.47 -8.51
N ALA A 119 -26.06 6.30 -8.69
CA ALA A 119 -26.17 5.65 -10.01
C ALA A 119 -26.92 6.55 -11.02
N ALA A 120 -27.92 7.29 -10.58
CA ALA A 120 -28.63 8.23 -11.44
C ALA A 120 -27.75 9.41 -11.90
N LEU A 121 -26.88 9.92 -11.02
CA LEU A 121 -25.93 10.99 -11.36
C LEU A 121 -24.90 10.56 -12.41
N HIS A 122 -24.50 9.28 -12.40
CA HIS A 122 -23.53 8.72 -13.33
C HIS A 122 -24.17 8.00 -14.55
N GLY A 123 -25.51 8.00 -14.67
CA GLY A 123 -26.19 7.25 -15.73
C GLY A 123 -26.04 5.74 -15.65
N ALA A 124 -25.72 5.19 -14.45
CA ALA A 124 -25.28 3.81 -14.22
C ALA A 124 -26.36 2.95 -13.51
N LYS A 125 -27.64 3.20 -13.79
CA LYS A 125 -28.77 2.52 -13.10
C LYS A 125 -28.76 1.00 -13.28
N GLU A 126 -28.34 0.54 -14.42
CA GLU A 126 -28.23 -0.89 -14.76
C GLU A 126 -27.17 -1.63 -13.93
N ARG A 127 -26.23 -0.90 -13.30
CA ARG A 127 -25.14 -1.47 -12.52
C ARG A 127 -25.51 -1.65 -11.03
N ILE A 128 -26.63 -1.09 -10.56
CA ILE A 128 -27.02 -1.06 -9.15
C ILE A 128 -26.95 -2.46 -8.51
N ASP A 129 -27.67 -3.43 -9.06
CA ASP A 129 -27.77 -4.75 -8.46
C ASP A 129 -26.44 -5.52 -8.55
N THR A 130 -25.69 -5.37 -9.64
CA THR A 130 -24.36 -5.96 -9.81
C THR A 130 -23.38 -5.41 -8.76
N VAL A 131 -23.34 -4.09 -8.59
CA VAL A 131 -22.44 -3.44 -7.64
C VAL A 131 -22.84 -3.80 -6.21
N MET A 132 -24.12 -3.77 -5.86
CA MET A 132 -24.61 -4.14 -4.53
C MET A 132 -24.26 -5.60 -4.16
N LYS A 133 -24.41 -6.51 -5.12
CA LYS A 133 -24.03 -7.92 -4.94
C LYS A 133 -22.52 -8.07 -4.74
N ARG A 134 -21.73 -7.41 -5.57
CA ARG A 134 -20.27 -7.47 -5.56
C ARG A 134 -19.66 -6.95 -4.26
N THR A 135 -20.25 -5.93 -3.67
CA THR A 135 -19.79 -5.31 -2.42
C THR A 135 -20.49 -5.88 -1.17
N ASP A 136 -21.27 -6.96 -1.33
CA ASP A 136 -21.99 -7.62 -0.25
C ASP A 136 -22.85 -6.68 0.62
N ILE A 137 -23.62 -5.80 -0.05
CA ILE A 137 -24.56 -4.89 0.62
C ILE A 137 -26.01 -5.15 0.23
N THR A 138 -26.32 -6.20 -0.53
CA THR A 138 -27.68 -6.51 -0.98
C THR A 138 -28.64 -6.75 0.18
N SER A 139 -28.19 -7.45 1.22
CA SER A 139 -28.97 -7.71 2.44
C SER A 139 -29.29 -6.45 3.23
N LEU A 140 -28.49 -5.39 3.03
CA LEU A 140 -28.61 -4.08 3.69
C LEU A 140 -29.54 -3.10 2.95
N ALA A 141 -30.05 -3.46 1.77
CA ALA A 141 -30.72 -2.56 0.82
C ALA A 141 -31.79 -1.66 1.47
N ARG A 142 -32.58 -2.20 2.42
CA ARG A 142 -33.66 -1.47 3.11
C ARG A 142 -33.23 -0.81 4.41
N ARG A 143 -31.98 -1.02 4.86
CA ARG A 143 -31.46 -0.45 6.09
C ARG A 143 -31.04 0.99 5.87
N LYS A 144 -31.38 1.88 6.82
CA LYS A 144 -30.86 3.26 6.81
C LYS A 144 -29.35 3.26 7.01
N VAL A 145 -28.64 4.14 6.31
CA VAL A 145 -27.18 4.28 6.42
C VAL A 145 -26.75 4.57 7.86
N SER A 146 -27.55 5.35 8.61
CA SER A 146 -27.29 5.63 10.04
C SER A 146 -27.33 4.38 10.95
N LYS A 147 -27.90 3.28 10.47
CA LYS A 147 -28.01 2.00 11.20
C LYS A 147 -26.99 0.95 10.72
N CYS A 148 -26.14 1.31 9.77
CA CYS A 148 -25.06 0.47 9.29
C CYS A 148 -23.84 0.61 10.19
N SER A 149 -23.12 -0.51 10.42
CA SER A 149 -21.81 -0.50 11.09
C SER A 149 -20.77 0.25 10.26
N GLY A 150 -19.62 0.57 10.84
CA GLY A 150 -18.52 1.23 10.11
C GLY A 150 -18.08 0.44 8.87
N GLY A 151 -17.89 -0.87 9.00
CA GLY A 151 -17.54 -1.74 7.88
C GLY A 151 -18.65 -1.85 6.82
N GLU A 152 -19.94 -1.85 7.21
CA GLU A 152 -21.07 -1.82 6.27
C GLU A 152 -21.11 -0.48 5.51
N GLN A 153 -20.84 0.65 6.19
CA GLN A 153 -20.73 1.96 5.55
C GLN A 153 -19.54 2.02 4.59
N GLN A 154 -18.42 1.42 4.95
CA GLN A 154 -17.25 1.36 4.09
C GLN A 154 -17.52 0.55 2.81
N ARG A 155 -18.20 -0.61 2.93
CA ARG A 155 -18.67 -1.37 1.75
C ARG A 155 -19.64 -0.57 0.89
N LEU A 156 -20.52 0.23 1.50
CA LEU A 156 -21.39 1.13 0.75
C LEU A 156 -20.58 2.21 0.01
N LYS A 157 -19.63 2.89 0.67
CA LYS A 157 -18.75 3.87 -0.01
C LYS A 157 -18.04 3.24 -1.21
N PHE A 158 -17.55 2.01 -1.03
CA PHE A 158 -16.91 1.26 -2.09
C PHE A 158 -17.88 0.92 -3.23
N ALA A 159 -19.12 0.53 -2.94
CA ALA A 159 -20.15 0.35 -3.95
C ALA A 159 -20.38 1.62 -4.76
N LEU A 160 -20.48 2.77 -4.12
CA LEU A 160 -20.66 4.05 -4.80
C LEU A 160 -19.48 4.37 -5.72
N ALA A 161 -18.25 4.10 -5.30
CA ALA A 161 -17.05 4.32 -6.11
C ALA A 161 -16.98 3.40 -7.35
N LEU A 162 -17.63 2.24 -7.33
CA LEU A 162 -17.68 1.30 -8.44
C LEU A 162 -18.77 1.62 -9.48
N LEU A 163 -19.75 2.47 -9.16
CA LEU A 163 -20.87 2.77 -10.08
C LEU A 163 -20.42 3.36 -11.41
N PRO A 164 -19.48 4.32 -11.48
CA PRO A 164 -19.00 4.89 -12.75
C PRO A 164 -18.20 3.92 -13.62
N ASP A 165 -17.82 2.74 -13.08
CA ASP A 165 -16.87 1.80 -13.69
C ASP A 165 -15.49 2.38 -13.96
N PRO A 166 -14.85 2.97 -12.96
CA PRO A 166 -13.60 3.68 -13.15
C PRO A 166 -12.48 2.72 -13.58
N ARG A 167 -11.55 3.23 -14.38
CA ARG A 167 -10.31 2.54 -14.78
C ARG A 167 -9.23 2.63 -13.70
N LEU A 168 -9.26 3.72 -12.89
CA LEU A 168 -8.40 3.94 -11.72
C LEU A 168 -9.27 4.13 -10.48
N LEU A 169 -8.99 3.36 -9.45
CA LEU A 169 -9.63 3.47 -8.14
C LEU A 169 -8.59 3.92 -7.10
N ILE A 170 -8.88 5.05 -6.45
CA ILE A 170 -8.07 5.55 -5.34
C ILE A 170 -8.81 5.29 -4.03
N LEU A 171 -8.10 4.67 -3.08
CA LEU A 171 -8.67 4.26 -1.79
C LEU A 171 -7.83 4.85 -0.66
N ASP A 172 -8.43 5.67 0.19
CA ASP A 172 -7.78 6.22 1.37
C ASP A 172 -8.31 5.50 2.61
N GLU A 173 -7.44 4.70 3.26
CA GLU A 173 -7.77 3.85 4.41
C GLU A 173 -9.00 2.93 4.16
N PRO A 174 -9.00 2.12 3.08
CA PRO A 174 -10.22 1.49 2.58
C PRO A 174 -10.86 0.48 3.53
N THR A 175 -10.09 -0.11 4.44
CA THR A 175 -10.54 -1.18 5.34
C THR A 175 -10.72 -0.71 6.78
N ALA A 176 -10.63 0.59 7.03
CA ALA A 176 -10.84 1.16 8.35
C ALA A 176 -12.23 0.74 8.91
N GLY A 177 -12.24 0.18 10.12
CA GLY A 177 -13.48 -0.28 10.79
C GLY A 177 -14.07 -1.60 10.25
N MET A 178 -13.38 -2.30 9.36
CA MET A 178 -13.73 -3.66 8.94
C MET A 178 -13.12 -4.70 9.89
N ASP A 179 -13.86 -5.77 10.13
CA ASP A 179 -13.31 -6.98 10.75
C ASP A 179 -12.38 -7.74 9.79
N VAL A 180 -11.65 -8.74 10.29
CA VAL A 180 -10.65 -9.49 9.52
C VAL A 180 -11.27 -10.16 8.28
N SER A 181 -12.47 -10.72 8.41
CA SER A 181 -13.13 -11.44 7.31
C SER A 181 -13.62 -10.50 6.22
N ALA A 182 -14.22 -9.37 6.61
CA ALA A 182 -14.67 -8.33 5.71
C ALA A 182 -13.50 -7.68 4.96
N ARG A 183 -12.37 -7.43 5.66
CA ARG A 183 -11.13 -6.90 5.05
C ARG A 183 -10.60 -7.86 3.98
N ARG A 184 -10.53 -9.15 4.29
CA ARG A 184 -10.05 -10.16 3.33
C ARG A 184 -10.95 -10.22 2.10
N ALA A 185 -12.27 -10.28 2.26
CA ALA A 185 -13.22 -10.30 1.15
C ALA A 185 -13.13 -9.02 0.29
N PHE A 186 -12.92 -7.86 0.90
CA PHE A 186 -12.69 -6.60 0.21
C PHE A 186 -11.45 -6.70 -0.71
N TRP A 187 -10.32 -7.14 -0.18
CA TRP A 187 -9.08 -7.25 -0.93
C TRP A 187 -9.12 -8.33 -2.02
N ASP A 188 -9.83 -9.44 -1.79
CA ASP A 188 -10.06 -10.45 -2.82
C ASP A 188 -10.84 -9.85 -4.01
N THR A 189 -11.82 -8.99 -3.73
CA THR A 189 -12.56 -8.25 -4.76
C THR A 189 -11.63 -7.31 -5.53
N MET A 190 -10.73 -6.61 -4.85
CA MET A 190 -9.75 -5.70 -5.48
C MET A 190 -8.77 -6.43 -6.38
N ARG A 191 -8.29 -7.61 -5.96
CA ARG A 191 -7.42 -8.44 -6.81
C ARG A 191 -8.12 -8.87 -8.09
N GLN A 192 -9.39 -9.28 -8.01
CA GLN A 192 -10.17 -9.64 -9.19
C GLN A 192 -10.33 -8.45 -10.15
N ASP A 193 -10.52 -7.24 -9.61
CA ASP A 193 -10.61 -6.00 -10.39
C ASP A 193 -9.32 -5.68 -11.14
N ALA A 194 -8.19 -5.81 -10.46
CA ALA A 194 -6.89 -5.58 -11.06
C ALA A 194 -6.59 -6.61 -12.17
N LEU A 195 -6.93 -7.88 -11.95
CA LEU A 195 -6.82 -8.92 -12.98
C LEU A 195 -7.71 -8.63 -14.19
N ALA A 196 -8.83 -7.93 -14.00
CA ALA A 196 -9.70 -7.44 -15.08
C ALA A 196 -9.19 -6.13 -15.74
N GLY A 197 -8.01 -5.64 -15.35
CA GLY A 197 -7.35 -4.46 -15.92
C GLY A 197 -7.58 -3.14 -15.18
N ARG A 198 -8.29 -3.14 -14.03
CA ARG A 198 -8.48 -1.94 -13.23
C ARG A 198 -7.21 -1.62 -12.46
N THR A 199 -6.79 -0.37 -12.47
CA THR A 199 -5.67 0.13 -11.66
C THR A 199 -6.19 0.49 -10.27
N VAL A 200 -5.45 0.13 -9.23
CA VAL A 200 -5.79 0.44 -7.84
C VAL A 200 -4.61 1.11 -7.15
N LEU A 201 -4.83 2.29 -6.60
CA LEU A 201 -3.89 2.94 -5.68
C LEU A 201 -4.57 3.07 -4.33
N PHE A 202 -3.97 2.52 -3.28
CA PHE A 202 -4.53 2.65 -1.95
C PHE A 202 -3.52 3.23 -0.97
N ALA A 203 -3.98 4.19 -0.17
CA ALA A 203 -3.20 4.72 0.93
C ALA A 203 -3.60 4.02 2.21
N THR A 204 -2.61 3.63 2.99
CA THR A 204 -2.81 3.03 4.30
C THR A 204 -1.61 3.31 5.20
N HIS A 205 -1.82 3.24 6.50
CA HIS A 205 -0.77 3.16 7.50
C HIS A 205 -0.58 1.73 8.01
N TYR A 206 -1.42 0.79 7.57
CA TYR A 206 -1.30 -0.62 7.89
C TYR A 206 -0.32 -1.31 6.93
N LEU A 207 0.89 -1.54 7.41
CA LEU A 207 1.97 -2.16 6.65
C LEU A 207 1.62 -3.57 6.16
N GLU A 208 0.85 -4.32 6.95
CA GLU A 208 0.37 -5.66 6.60
C GLU A 208 -0.50 -5.63 5.33
N GLU A 209 -1.36 -4.62 5.17
CA GLU A 209 -2.18 -4.50 3.96
C GLU A 209 -1.35 -4.29 2.71
N ALA A 210 -0.35 -3.41 2.78
CA ALA A 210 0.57 -3.21 1.68
C ALA A 210 1.35 -4.50 1.36
N GLN A 211 1.80 -5.21 2.39
CA GLN A 211 2.55 -6.46 2.26
C GLN A 211 1.72 -7.57 1.62
N ASP A 212 0.45 -7.69 1.98
CA ASP A 212 -0.42 -8.79 1.55
C ASP A 212 -1.07 -8.55 0.19
N PHE A 213 -1.33 -7.27 -0.16
CA PHE A 213 -2.19 -6.94 -1.29
C PHE A 213 -1.52 -6.12 -2.38
N ALA A 214 -0.46 -5.35 -2.08
CA ALA A 214 0.21 -4.54 -3.09
C ALA A 214 1.30 -5.32 -3.83
N GLN A 215 1.31 -5.20 -5.16
CA GLN A 215 2.41 -5.66 -6.01
C GLN A 215 3.61 -4.73 -5.89
N ARG A 216 3.36 -3.43 -5.74
CA ARG A 216 4.32 -2.35 -5.62
C ARG A 216 3.94 -1.44 -4.47
N THR A 217 4.93 -1.02 -3.72
CA THR A 217 4.76 -0.10 -2.59
C THR A 217 5.60 1.16 -2.81
N VAL A 218 4.95 2.30 -2.60
CA VAL A 218 5.58 3.62 -2.59
C VAL A 218 5.57 4.11 -1.15
N LEU A 219 6.75 4.24 -0.55
CA LEU A 219 6.93 4.75 0.80
C LEU A 219 7.05 6.26 0.77
N ILE A 220 6.24 6.95 1.57
CA ILE A 220 6.21 8.40 1.66
C ILE A 220 6.54 8.84 3.09
N GLY A 221 7.44 9.82 3.17
CA GLY A 221 7.78 10.50 4.43
C GLY A 221 8.09 11.97 4.18
N ALA A 222 7.65 12.84 5.08
CA ALA A 222 7.87 14.30 4.99
C ALA A 222 7.58 14.89 3.60
N GLY A 223 6.49 14.47 2.96
CA GLY A 223 6.06 14.95 1.65
C GLY A 223 6.90 14.46 0.45
N ARG A 224 7.77 13.47 0.62
CA ARG A 224 8.67 12.92 -0.41
C ARG A 224 8.51 11.42 -0.56
N VAL A 225 8.82 10.90 -1.74
CA VAL A 225 8.99 9.46 -1.94
C VAL A 225 10.32 9.04 -1.32
N LEU A 226 10.28 8.15 -0.35
CA LEU A 226 11.46 7.57 0.32
C LEU A 226 11.94 6.31 -0.40
N ALA A 227 11.01 5.49 -0.87
CA ALA A 227 11.29 4.30 -1.66
C ALA A 227 10.10 3.97 -2.57
N ASP A 228 10.38 3.35 -3.69
CA ASP A 228 9.40 2.93 -4.69
C ASP A 228 9.88 1.65 -5.38
N GLY A 229 9.09 0.59 -5.33
CA GLY A 229 9.46 -0.67 -5.96
C GLY A 229 8.52 -1.83 -5.64
N PRO A 230 8.82 -3.02 -6.19
CA PRO A 230 8.10 -4.23 -5.84
C PRO A 230 8.07 -4.44 -4.32
N THR A 231 6.89 -4.73 -3.76
CA THR A 231 6.71 -4.87 -2.31
C THR A 231 7.66 -5.92 -1.69
N ALA A 232 7.90 -7.02 -2.41
CA ALA A 232 8.85 -8.05 -1.98
C ALA A 232 10.28 -7.50 -1.87
N HIS A 233 10.72 -6.69 -2.84
CA HIS A 233 12.06 -6.11 -2.86
C HIS A 233 12.27 -5.10 -1.73
N LEU A 234 11.29 -4.25 -1.45
CA LEU A 234 11.38 -3.29 -0.34
C LEU A 234 11.53 -4.00 1.02
N ARG A 235 10.92 -5.17 1.19
CA ARG A 235 11.12 -6.00 2.39
C ARG A 235 12.56 -6.53 2.50
N GLU A 236 13.18 -6.89 1.40
CA GLU A 236 14.55 -7.39 1.37
C GLU A 236 15.60 -6.31 1.65
N MET A 237 15.29 -5.03 1.36
CA MET A 237 16.20 -3.90 1.60
C MET A 237 16.56 -3.68 3.08
N THR A 238 15.81 -4.25 4.02
CA THR A 238 16.04 -4.11 5.48
C THR A 238 17.10 -5.04 6.07
N GLY A 239 17.94 -5.62 5.23
CA GLY A 239 19.12 -6.36 5.72
C GLY A 239 18.95 -7.87 5.88
N GLY A 240 17.87 -8.46 5.36
CA GLY A 240 17.74 -9.90 5.32
C GLY A 240 16.87 -10.52 6.41
N ARG A 241 16.91 -11.83 6.52
CA ARG A 241 16.13 -12.60 7.51
C ARG A 241 16.65 -12.37 8.92
N VAL A 242 15.76 -12.40 9.89
CA VAL A 242 16.09 -12.36 11.31
C VAL A 242 15.95 -13.77 11.87
N VAL A 243 17.04 -14.30 12.41
CA VAL A 243 17.05 -15.55 13.16
C VAL A 243 17.09 -15.21 14.63
N SER A 244 16.06 -15.56 15.38
CA SER A 244 16.01 -15.36 16.83
C SER A 244 16.03 -16.71 17.53
N ALA A 245 16.76 -16.80 18.65
CA ALA A 245 16.78 -17.98 19.49
C ALA A 245 17.10 -17.61 20.94
N THR A 246 16.78 -18.50 21.86
CA THR A 246 17.07 -18.36 23.28
C THR A 246 18.36 -19.11 23.64
N LEU A 247 19.38 -18.39 24.06
CA LEU A 247 20.65 -18.98 24.55
C LEU A 247 20.47 -19.63 25.91
N PRO A 248 21.22 -20.71 26.22
CA PRO A 248 21.20 -21.34 27.52
C PRO A 248 21.56 -20.33 28.64
N SER A 249 20.82 -20.37 29.73
CA SER A 249 21.03 -19.45 30.87
C SER A 249 22.22 -19.79 31.72
N ASP A 250 22.81 -20.97 31.59
CA ASP A 250 23.96 -21.48 32.28
C ASP A 250 25.32 -21.05 31.70
N ARG A 251 25.29 -20.33 30.56
CA ARG A 251 26.48 -19.89 29.83
C ARG A 251 26.49 -18.37 29.64
N PRO A 252 27.69 -17.75 29.62
CA PRO A 252 27.79 -16.35 29.29
C PRO A 252 27.40 -16.08 27.85
N THR A 253 26.61 -15.06 27.59
CA THR A 253 26.07 -14.73 26.26
C THR A 253 27.09 -14.01 25.35
N ALA A 254 28.09 -13.33 25.94
CA ALA A 254 29.06 -12.54 25.17
C ALA A 254 29.91 -13.37 24.18
N PRO A 255 30.42 -14.58 24.51
CA PRO A 255 31.10 -15.40 23.52
C PRO A 255 30.21 -15.86 22.38
N ALA A 256 28.92 -16.12 22.65
CA ALA A 256 27.97 -16.52 21.64
C ALA A 256 27.69 -15.38 20.64
N VAL A 257 27.54 -14.14 21.16
CA VAL A 257 27.37 -12.94 20.32
C VAL A 257 28.59 -12.73 19.43
N ALA A 258 29.81 -12.78 20.01
CA ALA A 258 31.05 -12.62 19.25
C ALA A 258 31.21 -13.70 18.15
N ALA A 259 30.85 -14.96 18.43
CA ALA A 259 30.88 -16.02 17.44
C ALA A 259 29.89 -15.77 16.29
N LEU A 260 28.68 -15.29 16.57
CA LEU A 260 27.67 -14.96 15.56
C LEU A 260 28.09 -13.77 14.69
N GLU A 261 28.79 -12.78 15.26
CA GLU A 261 29.32 -11.62 14.54
C GLU A 261 30.45 -11.98 13.55
N THR A 262 31.13 -13.12 13.75
CA THR A 262 32.17 -13.60 12.81
C THR A 262 31.62 -14.21 11.53
N LEU A 263 30.32 -14.49 11.43
CA LEU A 263 29.72 -15.06 10.24
C LEU A 263 29.67 -14.01 9.11
N GLU A 264 30.24 -14.35 7.95
CA GLU A 264 30.37 -13.44 6.78
C GLU A 264 29.06 -12.80 6.30
N GLN A 265 27.92 -13.39 6.66
CA GLN A 265 26.60 -13.00 6.17
C GLN A 265 25.71 -12.41 7.29
N VAL A 266 26.31 -12.01 8.40
CA VAL A 266 25.60 -11.36 9.51
C VAL A 266 25.77 -9.85 9.40
N SER A 267 24.63 -9.13 9.32
CA SER A 267 24.61 -7.66 9.27
C SER A 267 24.55 -7.07 10.67
N SER A 268 23.85 -7.71 11.60
CA SER A 268 23.79 -7.29 13.01
C SER A 268 23.41 -8.44 13.93
N VAL A 269 23.89 -8.35 15.19
CA VAL A 269 23.50 -9.25 16.29
C VAL A 269 22.97 -8.38 17.41
N ARG A 270 21.77 -8.69 17.91
CA ARG A 270 21.14 -8.01 19.05
C ARG A 270 20.85 -9.02 20.14
N LEU A 271 21.11 -8.67 21.38
CA LEU A 271 20.84 -9.48 22.55
C LEU A 271 19.84 -8.76 23.46
N ASN A 272 18.78 -9.46 23.84
CA ASN A 272 17.80 -9.00 24.82
C ASN A 272 17.61 -10.08 25.88
N GLY A 273 18.22 -9.90 27.05
CA GLY A 273 18.36 -10.97 28.04
C GLY A 273 19.13 -12.16 27.44
N ASN A 274 18.50 -13.33 27.39
CA ASN A 274 19.06 -14.53 26.75
C ASN A 274 18.57 -14.75 25.33
N ARG A 275 17.65 -13.91 24.81
CA ARG A 275 17.19 -14.01 23.44
C ARG A 275 18.14 -13.25 22.51
N VAL A 276 18.78 -13.96 21.60
CA VAL A 276 19.64 -13.38 20.57
C VAL A 276 18.86 -13.29 19.26
N SER A 277 19.04 -12.19 18.52
CA SER A 277 18.49 -11.98 17.18
C SER A 277 19.62 -11.63 16.23
N VAL A 278 19.76 -12.39 15.17
CA VAL A 278 20.80 -12.27 14.14
C VAL A 278 20.13 -11.87 12.83
N THR A 279 20.51 -10.73 12.28
CA THR A 279 20.00 -10.24 10.99
C THR A 279 21.05 -10.44 9.89
N GLY A 280 20.63 -10.95 8.75
CA GLY A 280 21.52 -11.13 7.60
C GLY A 280 20.80 -11.65 6.36
N PRO A 281 21.40 -11.53 5.15
CA PRO A 281 20.80 -11.95 3.89
C PRO A 281 20.51 -13.47 3.85
N HIS A 282 21.31 -14.25 4.57
CA HIS A 282 21.15 -15.70 4.65
C HIS A 282 21.08 -16.16 6.11
N SER A 283 20.01 -16.84 6.46
CA SER A 283 19.70 -17.28 7.82
C SER A 283 20.32 -18.62 8.22
N ASP A 284 20.70 -19.44 7.25
CA ASP A 284 21.02 -20.86 7.46
C ASP A 284 22.32 -21.08 8.28
N GLY A 285 23.32 -20.23 8.09
CA GLY A 285 24.56 -20.27 8.85
C GLY A 285 24.34 -19.95 10.33
N ALA A 286 23.63 -18.85 10.60
CA ALA A 286 23.26 -18.43 11.95
C ALA A 286 22.37 -19.48 12.64
N ALA A 287 21.38 -20.02 11.94
CA ALA A 287 20.49 -21.05 12.48
C ALA A 287 21.24 -22.32 12.88
N ARG A 288 22.19 -22.80 12.04
CA ARG A 288 23.03 -23.97 12.36
C ARG A 288 23.93 -23.75 13.56
N MET A 289 24.58 -22.59 13.65
CA MET A 289 25.42 -22.24 14.79
C MET A 289 24.59 -22.14 16.08
N LEU A 290 23.44 -21.48 16.03
CA LEU A 290 22.55 -21.35 17.18
C LEU A 290 22.08 -22.70 17.71
N LEU A 291 21.57 -23.58 16.86
CA LEU A 291 21.07 -24.90 17.25
C LEU A 291 22.16 -25.89 17.60
N GLY A 292 23.28 -25.85 16.89
CA GLY A 292 24.39 -26.81 17.07
C GLY A 292 25.38 -26.40 18.14
N GLU A 293 26.25 -25.45 17.85
CA GLU A 293 27.36 -25.07 18.71
C GLU A 293 26.90 -24.31 19.97
N LEU A 294 25.91 -23.45 19.84
CA LEU A 294 25.43 -22.62 20.93
C LEU A 294 24.31 -23.28 21.74
N ALA A 295 23.79 -24.43 21.28
CA ALA A 295 22.70 -25.18 21.93
C ALA A 295 21.48 -24.29 22.29
N ALA A 296 21.18 -23.30 21.46
CA ALA A 296 20.04 -22.43 21.64
C ALA A 296 18.72 -23.17 21.39
N THR A 297 17.66 -22.70 22.00
CA THR A 297 16.29 -23.24 21.86
C THR A 297 15.35 -22.17 21.28
N ASP A 298 14.12 -22.54 21.02
CA ASP A 298 13.06 -21.64 20.52
C ASP A 298 13.50 -20.85 19.28
N LEU A 299 14.16 -21.54 18.33
CA LEU A 299 14.61 -20.90 17.09
C LEU A 299 13.40 -20.50 16.23
N GLU A 300 13.41 -19.24 15.86
CA GLU A 300 12.42 -18.61 14.98
C GLU A 300 13.15 -17.91 13.83
N ILE A 301 12.70 -18.13 12.61
CA ILE A 301 13.21 -17.40 11.43
C ILE A 301 12.09 -16.53 10.88
N THR A 302 12.27 -15.22 10.98
CA THR A 302 11.32 -14.26 10.46
C THR A 302 11.88 -13.57 9.22
N THR A 303 11.02 -13.37 8.22
CA THR A 303 11.34 -12.52 7.08
C THR A 303 11.17 -11.06 7.48
N PRO A 304 11.97 -10.13 6.93
CA PRO A 304 11.81 -8.71 7.19
C PRO A 304 10.39 -8.26 6.85
N THR A 305 9.86 -7.38 7.67
CA THR A 305 8.56 -6.75 7.43
C THR A 305 8.76 -5.42 6.71
N LEU A 306 7.72 -4.93 6.04
CA LEU A 306 7.72 -3.55 5.51
C LEU A 306 7.90 -2.51 6.63
N GLU A 307 7.51 -2.85 7.86
CA GLU A 307 7.71 -2.01 9.04
C GLU A 307 9.21 -1.78 9.33
N ALA A 308 10.01 -2.84 9.32
CA ALA A 308 11.46 -2.72 9.47
C ALA A 308 12.08 -1.89 8.33
N ALA A 309 11.59 -2.03 7.09
CA ALA A 309 12.01 -1.22 5.95
C ALA A 309 11.66 0.27 6.17
N PHE A 310 10.46 0.51 6.62
CA PHE A 310 9.96 1.86 6.89
C PHE A 310 10.78 2.53 8.00
N MET A 311 10.99 1.88 9.14
CA MET A 311 11.78 2.38 10.26
C MET A 311 13.22 2.70 9.87
N ALA A 312 13.86 1.82 9.08
CA ALA A 312 15.22 2.04 8.58
C ALA A 312 15.33 3.26 7.66
N LEU A 313 14.29 3.55 6.85
CA LEU A 313 14.27 4.68 5.91
C LEU A 313 13.85 6.01 6.55
N THR A 314 13.05 5.97 7.62
CA THR A 314 12.60 7.18 8.32
C THR A 314 13.53 7.63 9.44
N GLY A 315 14.47 6.76 9.88
CA GLY A 315 15.35 7.06 11.00
C GLY A 315 14.64 7.05 12.38
N GLU A 316 13.42 6.55 12.43
CA GLU A 316 12.68 6.36 13.69
C GLU A 316 13.17 5.05 14.34
N GLU A 317 14.18 5.15 15.19
CA GLU A 317 14.55 4.04 16.09
C GLU A 317 13.51 3.93 17.23
N SER A 318 13.07 2.69 17.48
CA SER A 318 12.13 2.34 18.57
C SER A 318 12.75 2.49 19.95
#